data_0ca6454b183162fde0fca90b7c5b15eb
#
_entry.id   0ca6454b183162fde0fca90b7c5b15eb
#
_cell.length_a   1.000
_cell.length_b   1.000
_cell.length_c   1.000
_cell.angle_alpha   90.00
_cell.angle_beta   90.00
_cell.angle_gamma   90.00
#
_symmetry.space_group_name_H-M   'P 1'
#
loop_
_entity.id
_entity.type
_entity.pdbx_description
1 polymer ?
#
loop_
_entity_poly.entity_id
_entity_poly.type
_entity_poly.pdbx_seq_one_letter_code
_entity_poly.pdbx_strand_id
1 'polypeptide(L)'
;MKLFIQIFIIVFCLQSCTKEVKIDIPGYEAKLVIDGNIQTGQPPIVLLSKSQDIYAPTDQSSFLASFVSGAIVTVSDGTTSVQLDEICTDNLPPGTEAIAAQLFGISVDELANYHLCAYTTFNNAIWGQVGKTYTLTVVSEGKTYSSVTTIMNPTSLDSTYWKPDDKYPDYGYSWATLSDPLGQYDAYMWEVKKINVGTNGQPVDQFFTKTYTPVFDDVFFDGLTFDFFYENPMSYQDTTLENKYKGFYHLGDTVVIKLSKMDRYVYDYFEKKYVQLTTSGNPFATPTNIPTNIVGGALGVWAGFSPSYDTLICKP
;
A
#
# COMPACT_ATOMS: atom_id res chain seq x y z
N MET A 1 20.24 -47.18 48.65
CA MET A 1 21.31 -47.20 47.62
C MET A 1 20.73 -47.19 46.20
N LYS A 2 19.77 -48.04 45.80
CA LYS A 2 19.18 -48.06 44.43
C LYS A 2 18.45 -46.76 44.04
N LEU A 3 17.74 -46.14 44.97
CA LEU A 3 17.00 -44.89 44.71
C LEU A 3 17.94 -43.70 44.43
N PHE A 4 19.07 -43.61 45.14
CA PHE A 4 20.10 -42.59 44.95
C PHE A 4 20.80 -42.71 43.58
N ILE A 5 21.01 -43.91 43.11
CA ILE A 5 21.60 -44.19 41.78
C ILE A 5 20.62 -43.79 40.65
N GLN A 6 19.34 -44.06 40.83
CA GLN A 6 18.31 -43.65 39.83
C GLN A 6 18.16 -42.12 39.73
N ILE A 7 18.19 -41.40 40.85
CA ILE A 7 18.16 -39.93 40.89
C ILE A 7 19.39 -39.35 40.22
N PHE A 8 20.56 -39.93 40.45
CA PHE A 8 21.85 -39.46 39.87
C PHE A 8 21.89 -39.64 38.34
N ILE A 9 21.31 -40.73 37.81
CA ILE A 9 21.21 -41.00 36.37
C ILE A 9 20.23 -40.01 35.71
N ILE A 10 19.10 -39.65 36.35
CA ILE A 10 18.13 -38.70 35.85
C ILE A 10 18.71 -37.28 35.77
N VAL A 11 19.52 -36.86 36.74
CA VAL A 11 20.17 -35.54 36.74
C VAL A 11 21.25 -35.43 35.65
N PHE A 12 21.91 -36.54 35.28
CA PHE A 12 22.94 -36.55 34.23
C PHE A 12 22.37 -36.49 32.83
N CYS A 13 21.11 -36.89 32.63
CA CYS A 13 20.41 -36.81 31.33
C CYS A 13 19.88 -35.43 31.01
N LEU A 14 19.91 -34.46 31.94
CA LEU A 14 19.42 -33.10 31.72
C LEU A 14 20.51 -32.12 31.23
N GLN A 15 21.73 -32.60 30.98
CA GLN A 15 22.76 -31.82 30.29
C GLN A 15 22.45 -31.75 28.78
N SER A 16 21.40 -31.02 28.41
CA SER A 16 21.15 -30.67 27.02
C SER A 16 22.27 -29.73 26.56
N CYS A 17 23.17 -30.23 25.73
CA CYS A 17 24.15 -29.42 25.03
C CYS A 17 23.41 -28.51 24.05
N THR A 18 23.16 -27.27 24.44
CA THR A 18 22.80 -26.21 23.47
C THR A 18 24.07 -25.83 22.72
N LYS A 19 24.18 -26.29 21.48
CA LYS A 19 25.23 -25.84 20.59
C LYS A 19 24.77 -24.49 20.02
N GLU A 20 25.40 -23.40 20.41
CA GLU A 20 25.21 -22.12 19.73
C GLU A 20 25.71 -22.28 18.29
N VAL A 21 24.79 -22.28 17.37
CA VAL A 21 25.11 -22.18 15.94
C VAL A 21 25.32 -20.71 15.65
N LYS A 22 26.56 -20.26 15.56
CA LYS A 22 26.88 -18.95 14.99
C LYS A 22 26.53 -19.01 13.49
N ILE A 23 25.40 -18.40 13.13
CA ILE A 23 25.06 -18.16 11.74
C ILE A 23 25.84 -16.90 11.36
N ASP A 24 26.79 -17.05 10.46
CA ASP A 24 27.49 -15.92 9.85
C ASP A 24 26.50 -15.26 8.86
N ILE A 25 25.80 -14.23 9.36
CA ILE A 25 24.88 -13.46 8.53
C ILE A 25 25.75 -12.45 7.78
N PRO A 26 25.70 -12.44 6.43
CA PRO A 26 26.39 -11.40 5.66
C PRO A 26 25.98 -10.02 6.18
N GLY A 27 26.94 -9.10 6.30
CA GLY A 27 26.66 -7.75 6.77
C GLY A 27 25.52 -7.12 5.96
N TYR A 28 24.49 -6.63 6.62
CA TYR A 28 23.37 -5.94 5.98
C TYR A 28 23.86 -4.61 5.39
N GLU A 29 23.57 -4.37 4.11
CA GLU A 29 23.79 -3.09 3.45
C GLU A 29 22.43 -2.44 3.16
N ALA A 30 22.17 -1.27 3.79
CA ALA A 30 20.95 -0.54 3.58
C ALA A 30 20.85 -0.02 2.14
N LYS A 31 19.73 -0.31 1.48
CA LYS A 31 19.42 0.15 0.13
C LYS A 31 18.41 1.30 0.18
N LEU A 32 18.49 2.20 -0.79
CA LEU A 32 17.44 3.18 -0.99
C LEU A 32 16.14 2.46 -1.37
N VAL A 33 15.03 2.86 -0.77
CA VAL A 33 13.67 2.45 -1.13
C VAL A 33 12.97 3.65 -1.73
N ILE A 34 12.43 3.50 -2.93
CA ILE A 34 11.68 4.53 -3.64
C ILE A 34 10.23 4.09 -3.70
N ASP A 35 9.34 4.77 -3.00
CA ASP A 35 7.88 4.58 -3.07
C ASP A 35 7.29 5.79 -3.80
N GLY A 36 7.10 5.65 -5.10
CA GLY A 36 6.66 6.73 -5.96
C GLY A 36 5.40 6.36 -6.73
N ASN A 37 4.51 7.33 -6.90
CA ASN A 37 3.34 7.15 -7.75
C ASN A 37 2.97 8.43 -8.50
N ILE A 38 2.28 8.23 -9.62
CA ILE A 38 1.63 9.27 -10.41
C ILE A 38 0.26 8.77 -10.85
N GLN A 39 -0.78 9.56 -10.60
CA GLN A 39 -2.17 9.22 -10.90
C GLN A 39 -2.75 10.24 -11.88
N THR A 40 -3.67 9.81 -12.73
CA THR A 40 -4.40 10.71 -13.64
C THR A 40 -4.95 11.94 -12.92
N GLY A 41 -4.59 13.13 -13.40
CA GLY A 41 -5.06 14.41 -12.86
C GLY A 41 -4.42 14.83 -11.54
N GLN A 42 -3.38 14.13 -11.08
CA GLN A 42 -2.69 14.40 -9.82
C GLN A 42 -1.18 14.63 -10.03
N PRO A 43 -0.52 15.38 -9.15
CA PRO A 43 0.94 15.50 -9.15
C PRO A 43 1.59 14.14 -8.83
N PRO A 44 2.83 13.91 -9.31
CA PRO A 44 3.64 12.82 -8.82
C PRO A 44 3.97 13.02 -7.33
N ILE A 45 4.01 11.92 -6.58
CA ILE A 45 4.45 11.90 -5.18
C ILE A 45 5.51 10.80 -5.04
N VAL A 46 6.65 11.14 -4.44
CA VAL A 46 7.75 10.19 -4.20
C VAL A 46 8.22 10.31 -2.76
N LEU A 47 8.25 9.17 -2.08
CA LEU A 47 8.86 9.01 -0.76
C LEU A 47 10.18 8.25 -0.91
N LEU A 48 11.17 8.66 -0.16
CA LEU A 48 12.47 8.01 -0.10
C LEU A 48 12.75 7.55 1.32
N SER A 49 13.16 6.28 1.45
CA SER A 49 13.59 5.72 2.73
C SER A 49 14.75 4.76 2.55
N LYS A 50 15.37 4.32 3.64
CA LYS A 50 16.36 3.23 3.64
C LYS A 50 15.72 1.94 4.12
N SER A 51 16.04 0.85 3.45
CA SER A 51 15.65 -0.47 3.94
C SER A 51 16.34 -0.73 5.29
N GLN A 52 15.71 -1.53 6.13
CA GLN A 52 16.21 -1.88 7.46
C GLN A 52 16.63 -3.35 7.50
N ASP A 53 17.58 -3.65 8.38
CA ASP A 53 17.95 -5.03 8.69
C ASP A 53 16.74 -5.76 9.31
N ILE A 54 16.54 -7.01 8.94
CA ILE A 54 15.45 -7.84 9.47
C ILE A 54 15.53 -8.01 11.00
N TYR A 55 16.69 -7.81 11.57
CA TYR A 55 16.93 -7.85 13.02
C TYR A 55 16.91 -6.47 13.68
N ALA A 56 16.72 -5.40 12.91
CA ALA A 56 16.58 -4.06 13.48
C ALA A 56 15.25 -3.93 14.24
N PRO A 57 15.18 -3.00 15.24
CA PRO A 57 13.90 -2.68 15.88
C PRO A 57 12.85 -2.26 14.86
N THR A 58 11.64 -2.81 14.98
CA THR A 58 10.50 -2.53 14.09
C THR A 58 9.49 -1.59 14.75
N ASP A 59 9.96 -0.65 15.56
CA ASP A 59 9.12 0.36 16.17
C ASP A 59 8.88 1.56 15.21
N GLN A 60 7.88 2.38 15.53
CA GLN A 60 7.51 3.54 14.75
C GLN A 60 8.67 4.54 14.60
N SER A 61 9.45 4.75 15.64
CA SER A 61 10.55 5.72 15.61
C SER A 61 11.66 5.29 14.64
N SER A 62 12.02 4.01 14.64
CA SER A 62 12.98 3.43 13.69
C SER A 62 12.48 3.51 12.24
N PHE A 63 11.19 3.27 12.02
CA PHE A 63 10.57 3.43 10.69
C PHE A 63 10.65 4.89 10.23
N LEU A 64 10.23 5.84 11.06
CA LEU A 64 10.25 7.26 10.70
C LEU A 64 11.68 7.80 10.50
N ALA A 65 12.65 7.31 11.26
CA ALA A 65 14.06 7.65 11.08
C ALA A 65 14.68 7.10 9.78
N SER A 66 14.01 6.18 9.09
CA SER A 66 14.49 5.62 7.83
C SER A 66 14.27 6.54 6.63
N PHE A 67 13.43 7.56 6.73
CA PHE A 67 13.16 8.48 5.62
C PHE A 67 14.40 9.28 5.24
N VAL A 68 14.55 9.55 3.93
CA VAL A 68 15.70 10.22 3.34
C VAL A 68 15.26 11.55 2.74
N SER A 69 15.99 12.63 3.10
CA SER A 69 15.84 13.98 2.55
C SER A 69 17.04 14.39 1.72
N GLY A 70 16.95 15.54 1.03
CA GLY A 70 18.06 16.14 0.28
C GLY A 70 18.39 15.45 -1.05
N ALA A 71 17.50 14.66 -1.61
CA ALA A 71 17.66 14.05 -2.92
C ALA A 71 17.20 15.00 -4.05
N ILE A 72 17.72 14.79 -5.25
CA ILE A 72 17.19 15.44 -6.46
C ILE A 72 16.27 14.44 -7.14
N VAL A 73 14.97 14.76 -7.20
CA VAL A 73 13.94 13.92 -7.81
C VAL A 73 13.37 14.63 -9.02
N THR A 74 13.39 13.97 -10.17
CA THR A 74 12.92 14.52 -11.45
C THR A 74 11.94 13.57 -12.10
N VAL A 75 10.84 14.09 -12.64
CA VAL A 75 9.86 13.34 -13.45
C VAL A 75 9.79 13.93 -14.84
N SER A 76 9.78 13.09 -15.86
CA SER A 76 9.67 13.47 -17.26
C SER A 76 8.62 12.65 -18.00
N ASP A 77 7.84 13.28 -18.87
CA ASP A 77 6.91 12.61 -19.80
C ASP A 77 7.49 12.44 -21.22
N GLY A 78 8.83 12.64 -21.36
CA GLY A 78 9.54 12.57 -22.62
C GLY A 78 9.59 13.91 -23.38
N THR A 79 8.71 14.87 -23.05
CA THR A 79 8.68 16.22 -23.61
C THR A 79 8.95 17.29 -22.56
N THR A 80 8.37 17.11 -21.40
CA THR A 80 8.53 18.00 -20.24
C THR A 80 9.28 17.24 -19.15
N SER A 81 10.23 17.92 -18.51
CA SER A 81 10.96 17.40 -17.37
C SER A 81 10.90 18.40 -16.23
N VAL A 82 10.46 17.94 -15.06
CA VAL A 82 10.26 18.79 -13.87
C VAL A 82 11.01 18.17 -12.70
N GLN A 83 11.86 18.94 -12.05
CA GLN A 83 12.39 18.59 -10.74
C GLN A 83 11.29 18.82 -9.71
N LEU A 84 11.04 17.79 -8.88
CA LEU A 84 10.06 17.88 -7.80
C LEU A 84 10.62 18.70 -6.64
N ASP A 85 9.71 19.39 -5.97
CA ASP A 85 10.01 20.11 -4.74
C ASP A 85 10.04 19.14 -3.56
N GLU A 86 11.01 19.28 -2.68
CA GLU A 86 11.05 18.59 -1.41
C GLU A 86 10.19 19.34 -0.40
N ILE A 87 9.12 18.71 0.07
CA ILE A 87 8.19 19.27 1.06
C ILE A 87 8.29 18.44 2.33
N CYS A 88 8.69 19.09 3.43
CA CYS A 88 8.93 18.43 4.70
C CYS A 88 7.91 18.85 5.77
N THR A 89 7.73 18.02 6.79
CA THR A 89 6.75 18.22 7.86
C THR A 89 6.92 19.50 8.66
N ASP A 90 8.12 20.04 8.74
CA ASP A 90 8.45 21.31 9.38
C ASP A 90 8.12 22.56 8.53
N ASN A 91 7.74 22.37 7.27
CA ASN A 91 7.38 23.46 6.35
C ASN A 91 6.23 23.07 5.40
N LEU A 92 5.18 22.46 5.94
CA LEU A 92 4.01 22.04 5.15
C LEU A 92 3.22 23.25 4.65
N PRO A 93 2.75 23.25 3.39
CA PRO A 93 1.76 24.21 2.94
C PRO A 93 0.49 24.12 3.80
N PRO A 94 -0.12 25.26 4.18
CA PRO A 94 -1.33 25.25 4.99
C PRO A 94 -2.45 24.40 4.40
N GLY A 95 -3.06 23.53 5.22
CA GLY A 95 -4.16 22.64 4.81
C GLY A 95 -3.71 21.30 4.20
N THR A 96 -2.41 21.00 4.16
CA THR A 96 -1.86 19.73 3.68
C THR A 96 -1.50 18.75 4.81
N GLU A 97 -1.70 19.15 6.07
CA GLU A 97 -1.30 18.40 7.25
C GLU A 97 -1.94 17.01 7.29
N ALA A 98 -3.23 16.90 6.98
CA ALA A 98 -3.93 15.62 6.94
C ALA A 98 -3.40 14.68 5.84
N ILE A 99 -3.03 15.24 4.68
CA ILE A 99 -2.43 14.47 3.58
C ILE A 99 -1.04 13.98 3.98
N ALA A 100 -0.21 14.83 4.60
CA ALA A 100 1.10 14.46 5.09
C ALA A 100 1.02 13.37 6.17
N ALA A 101 0.10 13.51 7.13
CA ALA A 101 -0.14 12.53 8.18
C ALA A 101 -0.49 11.15 7.60
N GLN A 102 -1.38 11.12 6.61
CA GLN A 102 -1.72 9.88 5.89
C GLN A 102 -0.53 9.30 5.14
N LEU A 103 0.23 10.15 4.44
CA LEU A 103 1.36 9.72 3.61
C LEU A 103 2.45 9.05 4.44
N PHE A 104 2.72 9.56 5.65
CA PHE A 104 3.71 9.02 6.57
C PHE A 104 3.14 8.00 7.57
N GLY A 105 1.82 7.78 7.60
CA GLY A 105 1.17 6.82 8.49
C GLY A 105 1.21 7.21 9.98
N ILE A 106 1.17 8.53 10.28
CA ILE A 106 1.16 9.09 11.63
C ILE A 106 -0.02 10.04 11.83
N SER A 107 -0.30 10.43 13.06
CA SER A 107 -1.33 11.45 13.34
C SER A 107 -0.85 12.86 12.98
N VAL A 108 -1.80 13.78 12.76
CA VAL A 108 -1.48 15.19 12.45
C VAL A 108 -0.67 15.82 13.59
N ASP A 109 -1.00 15.49 14.84
CA ASP A 109 -0.32 16.02 16.03
C ASP A 109 1.15 15.54 16.14
N GLU A 110 1.48 14.40 15.53
CA GLU A 110 2.83 13.85 15.53
C GLU A 110 3.73 14.42 14.44
N LEU A 111 3.17 15.06 13.40
CA LEU A 111 3.95 15.58 12.26
C LEU A 111 5.10 16.47 12.71
N ALA A 112 4.85 17.36 13.68
CA ALA A 112 5.86 18.32 14.17
C ALA A 112 7.03 17.67 14.93
N ASN A 113 6.90 16.38 15.30
CA ASN A 113 7.94 15.66 16.04
C ASN A 113 9.01 15.04 15.14
N TYR A 114 8.78 15.00 13.83
CA TYR A 114 9.64 14.30 12.88
C TYR A 114 9.91 15.17 11.64
N HIS A 115 11.15 15.13 11.17
CA HIS A 115 11.53 15.72 9.88
C HIS A 115 11.35 14.69 8.78
N LEU A 116 10.15 14.67 8.16
CA LEU A 116 9.79 13.73 7.10
C LEU A 116 9.53 14.51 5.82
N CYS A 117 10.13 14.07 4.72
CA CYS A 117 10.04 14.78 3.45
C CYS A 117 9.41 13.89 2.37
N ALA A 118 8.58 14.51 1.52
CA ALA A 118 8.04 13.95 0.30
C ALA A 118 8.42 14.83 -0.88
N TYR A 119 8.58 14.25 -2.05
CA TYR A 119 8.88 14.97 -3.28
C TYR A 119 7.64 15.05 -4.15
N THR A 120 7.20 16.24 -4.49
CA THR A 120 6.02 16.50 -5.32
C THR A 120 6.16 17.83 -6.07
N THR A 121 5.16 18.24 -6.83
CA THR A 121 5.19 19.55 -7.53
C THR A 121 3.78 20.10 -7.74
N PHE A 122 3.67 21.42 -7.70
CA PHE A 122 2.45 22.12 -8.08
C PHE A 122 2.43 22.50 -9.58
N ASN A 123 3.47 22.15 -10.34
CA ASN A 123 3.52 22.38 -11.78
C ASN A 123 2.65 21.32 -12.49
N ASN A 124 1.47 21.72 -12.94
CA ASN A 124 0.50 20.84 -13.61
C ASN A 124 0.95 20.33 -14.98
N ALA A 125 2.01 20.86 -15.56
CA ALA A 125 2.56 20.40 -16.85
C ALA A 125 3.07 18.94 -16.79
N ILE A 126 3.39 18.43 -15.57
CA ILE A 126 3.86 17.06 -15.34
C ILE A 126 2.84 16.19 -14.59
N TRP A 127 1.65 16.68 -14.35
CA TRP A 127 0.61 15.87 -13.72
C TRP A 127 0.22 14.68 -14.59
N GLY A 128 -0.25 13.62 -13.95
CA GLY A 128 -0.59 12.37 -14.63
C GLY A 128 -1.63 12.52 -15.71
N GLN A 129 -1.40 11.94 -16.88
CA GLN A 129 -2.32 11.90 -18.01
C GLN A 129 -2.41 10.48 -18.55
N VAL A 130 -3.62 10.03 -18.85
CA VAL A 130 -3.88 8.74 -19.46
C VAL A 130 -3.10 8.56 -20.77
N GLY A 131 -2.51 7.39 -20.95
CA GLY A 131 -1.74 7.03 -22.14
C GLY A 131 -0.30 7.57 -22.15
N LYS A 132 0.10 8.37 -21.17
CA LYS A 132 1.48 8.87 -21.08
C LYS A 132 2.37 7.95 -20.24
N THR A 133 3.63 7.91 -20.65
CA THR A 133 4.72 7.23 -19.94
C THR A 133 5.56 8.26 -19.19
N TYR A 134 5.86 7.98 -17.94
CA TYR A 134 6.61 8.86 -17.04
C TYR A 134 7.89 8.19 -16.57
N THR A 135 9.00 8.87 -16.77
CA THR A 135 10.31 8.48 -16.27
C THR A 135 10.60 9.23 -14.97
N LEU A 136 10.86 8.49 -13.91
CA LEU A 136 11.39 8.99 -12.64
C LEU A 136 12.90 8.88 -12.66
N THR A 137 13.59 9.92 -12.20
CA THR A 137 15.03 9.92 -11.92
C THR A 137 15.26 10.44 -10.51
N VAL A 138 15.98 9.68 -9.69
CA VAL A 138 16.36 10.05 -8.33
C VAL A 138 17.87 10.06 -8.21
N VAL A 139 18.43 11.18 -7.75
CA VAL A 139 19.85 11.29 -7.39
C VAL A 139 19.95 11.46 -5.88
N SER A 140 20.53 10.48 -5.22
CA SER A 140 20.70 10.46 -3.76
C SER A 140 22.06 9.88 -3.40
N GLU A 141 22.78 10.54 -2.49
CA GLU A 141 24.11 10.10 -2.01
C GLU A 141 25.11 9.80 -3.17
N GLY A 142 25.05 10.60 -4.24
CA GLY A 142 25.94 10.44 -5.41
C GLY A 142 25.60 9.28 -6.34
N LYS A 143 24.51 8.54 -6.10
CA LYS A 143 24.00 7.47 -6.97
C LYS A 143 22.76 7.95 -7.72
N THR A 144 22.57 7.45 -8.93
CA THR A 144 21.40 7.73 -9.77
C THR A 144 20.55 6.48 -9.92
N TYR A 145 19.26 6.65 -9.72
CA TYR A 145 18.24 5.62 -9.87
C TYR A 145 17.20 6.09 -10.88
N SER A 146 16.63 5.18 -11.64
CA SER A 146 15.59 5.51 -12.61
C SER A 146 14.51 4.45 -12.68
N SER A 147 13.32 4.87 -13.09
CA SER A 147 12.20 3.96 -13.35
C SER A 147 11.27 4.56 -14.38
N VAL A 148 10.48 3.68 -15.01
CA VAL A 148 9.48 4.08 -16.01
C VAL A 148 8.15 3.42 -15.64
N THR A 149 7.05 4.18 -15.75
CA THR A 149 5.69 3.67 -15.62
C THR A 149 4.79 4.32 -16.66
N THR A 150 3.69 3.67 -17.01
CA THR A 150 2.70 4.19 -17.94
C THR A 150 1.34 4.26 -17.28
N ILE A 151 0.65 5.39 -17.40
CA ILE A 151 -0.72 5.52 -16.96
C ILE A 151 -1.62 4.90 -18.05
N MET A 152 -2.16 3.72 -17.75
CA MET A 152 -3.00 2.94 -18.67
C MET A 152 -4.35 3.62 -18.91
N ASN A 153 -5.09 3.21 -19.96
CA ASN A 153 -6.49 3.61 -20.09
C ASN A 153 -7.31 3.05 -18.92
N PRO A 154 -8.12 3.85 -18.23
CA PRO A 154 -8.95 3.35 -17.13
C PRO A 154 -10.00 2.36 -17.64
N THR A 155 -10.38 1.41 -16.80
CA THR A 155 -11.55 0.56 -16.97
C THR A 155 -12.57 0.95 -15.90
N SER A 156 -13.80 1.26 -16.30
CA SER A 156 -14.88 1.58 -15.35
C SER A 156 -15.65 0.33 -14.97
N LEU A 157 -16.22 0.32 -13.77
CA LEU A 157 -17.21 -0.68 -13.38
C LEU A 157 -18.48 -0.49 -14.22
N ASP A 158 -19.12 -1.58 -14.63
CA ASP A 158 -20.41 -1.53 -15.32
C ASP A 158 -21.54 -1.16 -14.35
N SER A 159 -21.45 -1.67 -13.13
CA SER A 159 -22.39 -1.37 -12.05
C SER A 159 -21.80 -1.64 -10.68
N THR A 160 -22.34 -0.96 -9.67
CA THR A 160 -22.09 -1.25 -8.25
C THR A 160 -23.43 -1.42 -7.54
N TYR A 161 -23.51 -2.39 -6.67
CA TYR A 161 -24.71 -2.66 -5.88
C TYR A 161 -24.36 -3.24 -4.51
N TRP A 162 -25.22 -2.98 -3.55
CA TRP A 162 -25.13 -3.55 -2.22
C TRP A 162 -26.02 -4.80 -2.15
N LYS A 163 -25.47 -5.89 -1.62
CA LYS A 163 -26.22 -7.10 -1.40
C LYS A 163 -26.25 -7.40 0.10
N PRO A 164 -27.45 -7.35 0.73
CA PRO A 164 -27.59 -7.66 2.14
C PRO A 164 -27.25 -9.13 2.42
N ASP A 165 -26.76 -9.37 3.63
CA ASP A 165 -26.52 -10.70 4.14
C ASP A 165 -27.85 -11.34 4.58
N ASP A 166 -28.05 -12.64 4.27
CA ASP A 166 -29.30 -13.34 4.57
C ASP A 166 -29.60 -13.40 6.08
N LYS A 167 -28.59 -13.42 6.92
CA LYS A 167 -28.71 -13.52 8.38
C LYS A 167 -28.78 -12.13 9.04
N TYR A 168 -28.17 -11.15 8.44
CA TYR A 168 -28.06 -9.79 8.96
C TYR A 168 -28.51 -8.76 7.90
N PRO A 169 -29.82 -8.58 7.66
CA PRO A 169 -30.34 -7.82 6.51
C PRO A 169 -29.98 -6.34 6.49
N ASP A 170 -29.55 -5.76 7.62
CA ASP A 170 -29.04 -4.39 7.68
C ASP A 170 -27.53 -4.30 7.34
N TYR A 171 -26.88 -5.44 7.07
CA TYR A 171 -25.47 -5.54 6.76
C TYR A 171 -25.27 -6.32 5.46
N GLY A 172 -24.22 -5.99 4.70
CA GLY A 172 -23.95 -6.67 3.45
C GLY A 172 -22.63 -6.25 2.80
N TYR A 173 -22.33 -6.83 1.65
CA TYR A 173 -21.11 -6.58 0.89
C TYR A 173 -21.33 -5.58 -0.26
N SER A 174 -20.25 -4.90 -0.64
CA SER A 174 -20.21 -4.16 -1.90
C SER A 174 -19.94 -5.12 -3.03
N TRP A 175 -20.87 -5.20 -3.98
CA TRP A 175 -20.73 -5.95 -5.22
C TRP A 175 -20.49 -5.01 -6.38
N ALA A 176 -19.77 -5.49 -7.38
CA ALA A 176 -19.55 -4.78 -8.62
C ALA A 176 -19.56 -5.75 -9.79
N THR A 177 -20.00 -5.24 -10.95
CA THR A 177 -19.84 -5.91 -12.24
C THR A 177 -18.71 -5.23 -13.00
N LEU A 178 -17.80 -6.01 -13.56
CA LEU A 178 -16.69 -5.55 -14.41
C LEU A 178 -16.72 -6.30 -15.73
N SER A 179 -16.71 -5.56 -16.85
CA SER A 179 -16.42 -6.08 -18.19
C SER A 179 -14.97 -5.78 -18.52
N ASP A 180 -14.15 -6.82 -18.51
CA ASP A 180 -12.74 -6.71 -18.78
C ASP A 180 -12.47 -6.60 -20.30
N PRO A 181 -11.60 -5.69 -20.77
CA PRO A 181 -11.26 -5.54 -22.18
C PRO A 181 -10.47 -6.76 -22.71
N LEU A 182 -10.95 -7.38 -23.77
CA LEU A 182 -10.33 -8.58 -24.37
C LEU A 182 -8.97 -8.29 -25.01
N GLY A 183 -7.98 -9.18 -24.76
CA GLY A 183 -6.74 -9.29 -25.52
C GLY A 183 -5.66 -8.31 -25.10
N GLN A 184 -5.76 -7.71 -23.95
CA GLN A 184 -4.72 -6.94 -23.29
C GLN A 184 -4.59 -7.39 -21.84
N TYR A 185 -3.39 -7.29 -21.26
CA TYR A 185 -3.22 -7.53 -19.84
C TYR A 185 -3.70 -6.34 -19.03
N ASP A 186 -4.61 -6.61 -18.12
CA ASP A 186 -5.20 -5.61 -17.22
C ASP A 186 -5.00 -6.01 -15.75
N ALA A 187 -4.65 -5.03 -14.95
CA ALA A 187 -4.50 -5.21 -13.51
C ALA A 187 -5.07 -4.02 -12.75
N TYR A 188 -5.67 -4.31 -11.62
CA TYR A 188 -6.54 -3.39 -10.90
C TYR A 188 -6.18 -3.31 -9.42
N MET A 189 -6.43 -2.13 -8.83
CA MET A 189 -6.42 -1.91 -7.39
C MET A 189 -7.77 -1.36 -6.94
N TRP A 190 -8.34 -1.98 -5.91
CA TRP A 190 -9.60 -1.60 -5.31
C TRP A 190 -9.37 -0.82 -4.02
N GLU A 191 -9.96 0.37 -3.95
CA GLU A 191 -9.92 1.24 -2.79
C GLU A 191 -11.33 1.80 -2.54
N VAL A 192 -11.66 2.05 -1.28
CA VAL A 192 -12.99 2.54 -0.90
C VAL A 192 -12.89 3.71 0.07
N LYS A 193 -13.93 4.56 0.04
CA LYS A 193 -14.06 5.71 0.95
C LYS A 193 -15.53 5.90 1.31
N LYS A 194 -15.88 5.75 2.58
CA LYS A 194 -17.23 6.04 3.09
C LYS A 194 -17.41 7.55 3.23
N ILE A 195 -18.40 8.08 2.52
CA ILE A 195 -18.65 9.53 2.44
C ILE A 195 -19.87 9.99 3.21
N ASN A 196 -20.51 9.13 4.01
CA ASN A 196 -21.52 9.56 4.96
C ASN A 196 -20.97 10.71 5.83
N VAL A 197 -21.77 11.70 6.08
CA VAL A 197 -21.37 12.84 6.91
C VAL A 197 -21.41 12.43 8.38
N GLY A 198 -20.26 12.53 9.04
CA GLY A 198 -20.13 12.31 10.47
C GLY A 198 -20.66 13.46 11.31
N THR A 199 -20.62 13.31 12.63
CA THR A 199 -21.10 14.32 13.60
C THR A 199 -20.34 15.65 13.54
N ASN A 200 -19.13 15.64 12.97
CA ASN A 200 -18.29 16.81 12.73
C ASN A 200 -18.57 17.53 11.40
N GLY A 201 -19.57 17.09 10.63
CA GLY A 201 -19.93 17.66 9.33
C GLY A 201 -18.98 17.30 8.18
N GLN A 202 -18.03 16.40 8.42
CA GLN A 202 -17.07 15.90 7.40
C GLN A 202 -17.40 14.44 7.03
N PRO A 203 -16.95 13.95 5.87
CA PRO A 203 -17.03 12.53 5.57
C PRO A 203 -16.40 11.67 6.67
N VAL A 204 -17.01 10.51 6.94
CA VAL A 204 -16.52 9.55 7.95
C VAL A 204 -15.08 9.14 7.63
N ASP A 205 -14.82 8.76 6.38
CA ASP A 205 -13.46 8.50 5.93
C ASP A 205 -12.90 9.75 5.25
N GLN A 206 -11.72 10.18 5.65
CA GLN A 206 -11.04 11.31 5.01
C GLN A 206 -10.35 10.88 3.72
N PHE A 207 -9.87 9.62 3.65
CA PHE A 207 -9.06 9.09 2.57
C PHE A 207 -9.58 7.75 2.06
N PHE A 208 -9.11 7.35 0.88
CA PHE A 208 -9.36 6.01 0.37
C PHE A 208 -8.57 4.97 1.16
N THR A 209 -9.22 3.88 1.49
CA THR A 209 -8.63 2.74 2.19
C THR A 209 -8.63 1.52 1.29
N LYS A 210 -7.51 0.81 1.27
CA LYS A 210 -7.35 -0.45 0.54
C LYS A 210 -7.98 -1.59 1.31
N THR A 211 -8.59 -2.52 0.58
CA THR A 211 -9.07 -3.79 1.13
C THR A 211 -7.88 -4.70 1.50
N TYR A 212 -8.16 -5.85 2.13
CA TYR A 212 -7.12 -6.77 2.60
C TYR A 212 -6.24 -7.32 1.46
N THR A 213 -6.85 -7.66 0.32
CA THR A 213 -6.19 -8.07 -0.93
C THR A 213 -6.65 -7.14 -2.05
N PRO A 214 -6.13 -5.92 -2.13
CA PRO A 214 -6.74 -4.89 -2.96
C PRO A 214 -6.41 -5.00 -4.44
N VAL A 215 -5.46 -5.88 -4.83
CA VAL A 215 -5.01 -5.98 -6.23
C VAL A 215 -5.39 -7.32 -6.83
N PHE A 216 -5.79 -7.29 -8.11
CA PHE A 216 -6.10 -8.46 -8.92
C PHE A 216 -5.76 -8.17 -10.40
N ASP A 217 -5.56 -9.23 -11.19
CA ASP A 217 -5.30 -9.14 -12.62
C ASP A 217 -6.28 -10.01 -13.42
N ASP A 218 -6.28 -9.85 -14.73
CA ASP A 218 -7.20 -10.46 -15.67
C ASP A 218 -6.78 -11.87 -16.16
N VAL A 219 -5.71 -12.43 -15.64
CA VAL A 219 -5.16 -13.72 -16.13
C VAL A 219 -6.21 -14.82 -16.26
N PHE A 220 -7.25 -14.80 -15.43
CA PHE A 220 -8.32 -15.79 -15.43
C PHE A 220 -9.64 -15.29 -16.04
N PHE A 221 -9.76 -14.01 -16.41
CA PHE A 221 -11.02 -13.43 -16.88
C PHE A 221 -10.88 -12.43 -18.03
N ASP A 222 -9.75 -12.46 -18.78
CA ASP A 222 -9.53 -11.62 -19.98
C ASP A 222 -10.75 -11.68 -20.91
N GLY A 223 -11.35 -10.52 -21.15
CA GLY A 223 -12.54 -10.33 -21.99
C GLY A 223 -13.86 -10.84 -21.40
N LEU A 224 -13.90 -11.21 -20.12
CA LEU A 224 -15.13 -11.66 -19.47
C LEU A 224 -15.84 -10.53 -18.74
N THR A 225 -17.15 -10.67 -18.60
CA THR A 225 -17.96 -9.87 -17.67
C THR A 225 -18.29 -10.73 -16.47
N PHE A 226 -18.00 -10.24 -15.26
CA PHE A 226 -18.19 -10.99 -14.02
C PHE A 226 -18.57 -10.09 -12.86
N ASP A 227 -19.24 -10.68 -11.87
CA ASP A 227 -19.56 -10.04 -10.60
C ASP A 227 -18.57 -10.47 -9.53
N PHE A 228 -18.16 -9.53 -8.71
CA PHE A 228 -17.29 -9.76 -7.56
C PHE A 228 -17.67 -8.83 -6.41
N PHE A 229 -17.15 -9.12 -5.23
CA PHE A 229 -17.43 -8.30 -4.05
C PHE A 229 -16.18 -8.05 -3.24
N TYR A 230 -16.23 -6.97 -2.47
CA TYR A 230 -15.22 -6.65 -1.49
C TYR A 230 -15.83 -6.32 -0.12
N GLU A 231 -15.09 -6.66 0.92
CA GLU A 231 -15.40 -6.34 2.29
C GLU A 231 -15.13 -4.87 2.60
N ASN A 232 -15.81 -4.35 3.64
CA ASN A 232 -15.52 -3.05 4.21
C ASN A 232 -14.23 -3.10 5.07
N PRO A 233 -13.10 -2.56 4.60
CA PRO A 233 -11.82 -2.66 5.31
C PRO A 233 -11.83 -1.88 6.62
N MET A 234 -12.57 -0.77 6.71
CA MET A 234 -12.63 0.07 7.91
C MET A 234 -13.39 -0.58 9.06
N SER A 235 -14.30 -1.51 8.77
CA SER A 235 -15.05 -2.23 9.80
C SER A 235 -14.16 -3.02 10.76
N TYR A 236 -12.99 -3.47 10.30
CA TYR A 236 -12.04 -4.21 11.14
C TYR A 236 -11.33 -3.33 12.17
N GLN A 237 -11.23 -2.03 11.91
CA GLN A 237 -10.64 -1.04 12.82
C GLN A 237 -11.66 -0.48 13.82
N ASP A 238 -12.96 -0.60 13.54
CA ASP A 238 -14.03 -0.15 14.43
C ASP A 238 -14.13 -1.07 15.66
N THR A 239 -13.62 -0.61 16.79
CA THR A 239 -13.64 -1.36 18.06
C THR A 239 -15.04 -1.45 18.70
N THR A 240 -16.00 -0.63 18.24
CA THR A 240 -17.38 -0.62 18.74
C THR A 240 -18.26 -1.63 18.01
N LEU A 241 -17.84 -2.05 16.80
CA LEU A 241 -18.58 -3.00 15.98
C LEU A 241 -18.35 -4.44 16.45
N GLU A 242 -19.43 -5.20 16.69
CA GLU A 242 -19.32 -6.61 17.04
C GLU A 242 -18.63 -7.42 15.92
N ASN A 243 -17.82 -8.43 16.29
CA ASN A 243 -17.04 -9.23 15.34
C ASN A 243 -17.88 -9.87 14.23
N LYS A 244 -19.14 -10.22 14.51
CA LYS A 244 -20.03 -10.82 13.51
C LYS A 244 -20.41 -9.90 12.35
N TYR A 245 -20.20 -8.58 12.50
CA TYR A 245 -20.50 -7.56 11.48
C TYR A 245 -19.25 -7.04 10.78
N LYS A 246 -18.05 -7.52 11.17
CA LYS A 246 -16.80 -7.14 10.52
C LYS A 246 -16.81 -7.57 9.05
N GLY A 247 -16.30 -6.71 8.19
CA GLY A 247 -16.28 -6.92 6.73
C GLY A 247 -17.52 -6.40 6.01
N PHE A 248 -18.64 -6.13 6.70
CA PHE A 248 -19.85 -5.63 6.08
C PHE A 248 -19.92 -4.10 5.99
N TYR A 249 -20.65 -3.64 5.01
CA TYR A 249 -21.22 -2.28 4.97
C TYR A 249 -22.59 -2.32 5.62
N HIS A 250 -23.01 -1.19 6.24
CA HIS A 250 -24.31 -1.06 6.88
C HIS A 250 -25.32 -0.40 5.93
N LEU A 251 -26.59 -0.77 6.06
CA LEU A 251 -27.71 -0.11 5.38
C LEU A 251 -27.66 1.41 5.60
N GLY A 252 -27.72 2.18 4.51
CA GLY A 252 -27.59 3.63 4.52
C GLY A 252 -26.16 4.14 4.34
N ASP A 253 -25.15 3.27 4.29
CA ASP A 253 -23.80 3.68 3.92
C ASP A 253 -23.76 4.18 2.47
N THR A 254 -22.96 5.22 2.25
CA THR A 254 -22.62 5.72 0.91
C THR A 254 -21.11 5.67 0.77
N VAL A 255 -20.64 4.92 -0.24
CA VAL A 255 -19.24 4.56 -0.41
C VAL A 255 -18.80 4.92 -1.80
N VAL A 256 -17.73 5.70 -1.92
CA VAL A 256 -17.03 5.87 -3.19
C VAL A 256 -16.06 4.71 -3.37
N ILE A 257 -16.19 4.02 -4.48
CA ILE A 257 -15.30 2.97 -4.94
C ILE A 257 -14.33 3.59 -5.92
N LYS A 258 -13.04 3.31 -5.76
CA LYS A 258 -11.99 3.71 -6.67
C LYS A 258 -11.31 2.46 -7.21
N LEU A 259 -11.52 2.20 -8.51
CA LEU A 259 -10.85 1.14 -9.25
C LEU A 259 -9.70 1.76 -10.04
N SER A 260 -8.46 1.51 -9.64
CA SER A 260 -7.29 2.05 -10.34
C SER A 260 -6.64 0.97 -11.19
N LYS A 261 -6.51 1.24 -12.50
CA LYS A 261 -5.77 0.37 -13.41
C LYS A 261 -4.27 0.68 -13.34
N MET A 262 -3.43 -0.35 -13.48
CA MET A 262 -1.97 -0.25 -13.43
C MET A 262 -1.32 -1.19 -14.43
N ASP A 263 -0.03 -0.96 -14.72
CA ASP A 263 0.76 -1.87 -15.55
C ASP A 263 1.19 -3.13 -14.77
N ARG A 264 1.68 -4.13 -15.52
CA ARG A 264 2.07 -5.43 -14.96
C ARG A 264 3.18 -5.34 -13.90
N TYR A 265 4.19 -4.49 -14.12
CA TYR A 265 5.31 -4.39 -13.16
C TYR A 265 4.86 -3.78 -11.83
N VAL A 266 3.94 -2.83 -11.89
CA VAL A 266 3.31 -2.23 -10.71
C VAL A 266 2.43 -3.25 -10.00
N TYR A 267 1.66 -4.05 -10.74
CA TYR A 267 0.86 -5.14 -10.18
C TYR A 267 1.72 -6.18 -9.47
N ASP A 268 2.76 -6.71 -10.15
CA ASP A 268 3.66 -7.71 -9.59
C ASP A 268 4.30 -7.25 -8.27
N TYR A 269 4.64 -5.95 -8.16
CA TYR A 269 5.13 -5.35 -6.93
C TYR A 269 4.06 -5.40 -5.83
N PHE A 270 2.87 -4.89 -6.09
CA PHE A 270 1.80 -4.81 -5.08
C PHE A 270 1.28 -6.19 -4.69
N GLU A 271 1.10 -7.10 -5.63
CA GLU A 271 0.69 -8.48 -5.34
C GLU A 271 1.65 -9.13 -4.33
N LYS A 272 2.97 -9.09 -4.61
CA LYS A 272 3.96 -9.67 -3.70
C LYS A 272 4.06 -8.92 -2.37
N LYS A 273 3.93 -7.58 -2.39
CA LYS A 273 3.89 -6.77 -1.16
C LYS A 273 2.71 -7.19 -0.27
N TYR A 274 1.51 -7.33 -0.82
CA TYR A 274 0.34 -7.74 -0.05
C TYR A 274 0.41 -9.20 0.41
N VAL A 275 0.91 -10.11 -0.42
CA VAL A 275 1.18 -11.50 0.02
C VAL A 275 2.13 -11.50 1.22
N GLN A 276 3.20 -10.72 1.20
CA GLN A 276 4.13 -10.66 2.34
C GLN A 276 3.48 -10.04 3.57
N LEU A 277 2.69 -8.98 3.44
CA LEU A 277 1.99 -8.35 4.57
C LEU A 277 0.98 -9.31 5.20
N THR A 278 0.20 -10.03 4.40
CA THR A 278 -0.84 -10.95 4.87
C THR A 278 -0.29 -12.25 5.45
N THR A 279 0.93 -12.63 5.08
CA THR A 279 1.62 -13.82 5.61
C THR A 279 2.62 -13.48 6.71
N SER A 280 2.79 -12.20 7.05
CA SER A 280 3.69 -11.75 8.12
C SER A 280 3.34 -12.40 9.45
N GLY A 281 4.36 -12.90 10.16
CA GLY A 281 4.18 -13.62 11.43
C GLY A 281 3.83 -15.10 11.29
N ASN A 282 3.60 -15.62 10.09
CA ASN A 282 3.42 -17.05 9.86
C ASN A 282 4.78 -17.73 9.63
N PRO A 283 5.28 -18.57 10.57
CA PRO A 283 6.60 -19.19 10.45
C PRO A 283 6.69 -20.24 9.32
N PHE A 284 5.57 -20.62 8.72
CA PHE A 284 5.49 -21.55 7.60
C PHE A 284 5.31 -20.85 6.24
N ALA A 285 5.18 -19.52 6.25
CA ALA A 285 5.09 -18.77 5.00
C ALA A 285 6.45 -18.76 4.29
N THR A 286 6.43 -18.98 2.98
CA THR A 286 7.63 -18.80 2.17
C THR A 286 7.92 -17.31 2.03
N PRO A 287 9.14 -16.82 2.35
CA PRO A 287 9.50 -15.43 2.11
C PRO A 287 9.31 -15.06 0.65
N THR A 288 8.62 -13.97 0.41
CA THR A 288 8.36 -13.46 -0.94
C THR A 288 9.39 -12.40 -1.29
N ASN A 289 10.05 -12.55 -2.44
CA ASN A 289 10.90 -11.49 -2.97
C ASN A 289 10.02 -10.49 -3.71
N ILE A 290 9.87 -9.28 -3.17
CA ILE A 290 9.09 -8.21 -3.80
C ILE A 290 9.91 -7.67 -4.99
N PRO A 291 9.41 -7.75 -6.24
CA PRO A 291 10.11 -7.21 -7.39
C PRO A 291 10.19 -5.69 -7.31
N THR A 292 11.12 -5.08 -8.06
CA THR A 292 11.23 -3.63 -8.19
C THR A 292 11.32 -3.25 -9.66
N ASN A 293 10.70 -2.16 -10.07
CA ASN A 293 10.90 -1.57 -11.39
C ASN A 293 11.95 -0.44 -11.37
N ILE A 294 12.68 -0.29 -10.26
CA ILE A 294 13.72 0.73 -10.11
C ILE A 294 15.07 0.18 -10.61
N VAL A 295 15.67 0.88 -11.54
CA VAL A 295 17.02 0.60 -12.04
C VAL A 295 18.05 1.37 -11.19
N GLY A 296 19.21 0.78 -10.93
CA GLY A 296 20.30 1.38 -10.14
C GLY A 296 20.51 0.73 -8.77
N GLY A 297 19.73 -0.32 -8.44
CA GLY A 297 19.92 -1.12 -7.23
C GLY A 297 19.11 -0.68 -6.01
N ALA A 298 18.21 0.29 -6.17
CA ALA A 298 17.21 0.62 -5.17
C ALA A 298 16.06 -0.40 -5.15
N LEU A 299 15.33 -0.42 -4.05
CA LEU A 299 14.09 -1.18 -3.87
C LEU A 299 12.88 -0.26 -4.10
N GLY A 300 11.68 -0.84 -4.13
CA GLY A 300 10.43 -0.09 -4.21
C GLY A 300 9.82 -0.06 -5.60
N VAL A 301 8.99 0.95 -5.88
CA VAL A 301 8.20 1.04 -7.10
C VAL A 301 8.00 2.49 -7.56
N TRP A 302 7.96 2.70 -8.86
CA TRP A 302 7.39 3.86 -9.51
C TRP A 302 6.11 3.43 -10.23
N ALA A 303 4.95 3.87 -9.73
CA ALA A 303 3.65 3.37 -10.11
C ALA A 303 2.79 4.41 -10.84
N GLY A 304 2.26 4.06 -12.00
CA GLY A 304 1.26 4.83 -12.73
C GLY A 304 -0.14 4.27 -12.49
N PHE A 305 -1.10 5.13 -12.14
CA PHE A 305 -2.48 4.76 -11.87
C PHE A 305 -3.48 5.54 -12.71
N SER A 306 -4.47 4.85 -13.26
CA SER A 306 -5.65 5.47 -13.88
C SER A 306 -6.92 5.04 -13.15
N PRO A 307 -7.39 5.83 -12.18
CA PRO A 307 -8.59 5.51 -11.43
C PRO A 307 -9.85 5.79 -12.24
N SER A 308 -10.85 4.94 -12.06
CA SER A 308 -12.27 5.22 -12.26
C SER A 308 -12.98 5.23 -10.92
N TYR A 309 -14.08 5.97 -10.82
CA TYR A 309 -14.81 6.15 -9.58
C TYR A 309 -16.27 5.78 -9.78
N ASP A 310 -16.83 5.09 -8.81
CA ASP A 310 -18.26 4.79 -8.74
C ASP A 310 -18.77 5.03 -7.32
N THR A 311 -20.09 5.17 -7.15
CA THR A 311 -20.70 5.42 -5.86
C THR A 311 -21.74 4.35 -5.54
N LEU A 312 -21.44 3.55 -4.52
CA LEU A 312 -22.34 2.59 -3.95
C LEU A 312 -23.20 3.25 -2.87
N ILE A 313 -24.52 3.08 -2.96
CA ILE A 313 -25.47 3.42 -1.90
C ILE A 313 -26.02 2.11 -1.35
N CYS A 314 -25.75 1.82 -0.08
CA CYS A 314 -26.25 0.62 0.61
C CYS A 314 -27.75 0.77 0.90
N LYS A 315 -28.59 0.34 -0.01
CA LYS A 315 -30.04 0.34 0.08
C LYS A 315 -30.62 -0.98 -0.44
N PRO A 316 -31.81 -1.42 0.05
CA PRO A 316 -32.47 -2.63 -0.44
C PRO A 316 -32.72 -2.62 -1.94
#